data_0b04985320b8ddd302a63fdc1aa0ae9f
#
_entry.id   0b04985320b8ddd302a63fdc1aa0ae9f
#
_cell.length_a   1.000
_cell.length_b   1.000
_cell.length_c   1.000
_cell.angle_alpha   90.00
_cell.angle_beta   90.00
_cell.angle_gamma   90.00
#
_symmetry.space_group_name_H-M   'P 1'
#
loop_
_entity.id
_entity.type
_entity.pdbx_description
1 polymer ?
#
loop_
_entity_poly.entity_id
_entity_poly.type
_entity_poly.pdbx_seq_one_letter_code
_entity_poly.pdbx_strand_id
1 'polypeptide(L)'
;MANGPIRLRVPGDVIKTKCSRYMSRGKPERRPELRNDEDCSIISRYGTEYRGIVQYYLLAGDVYRLDRLHWVMVTSLLKTLAGKYDSSVSKMARKYGATIETPHGPRRCLQVSVDRGEGRKPRVATFGGIPLRRQKNAILWDREPVRAPARRKELIHRLLAGRCELCGQADKVRVHQIRKLADLDKPGQPNPPEWMQTMARRRRKTLVVCVTCYSASAASVHSAAARPAKRGAPGIDVDTVRGGLRA
;
A
#
# COMPACT_ATOMS: atom_id res chain seq x y z
N MET A 1 8.45 22.92 47.35
CA MET A 1 8.75 22.28 46.07
C MET A 1 7.60 21.37 45.68
N ALA A 2 6.86 21.69 44.65
CA ALA A 2 5.73 20.88 44.24
C ALA A 2 6.25 19.69 43.39
N ASN A 3 6.33 18.53 44.01
CA ASN A 3 6.59 17.28 43.31
C ASN A 3 5.38 16.90 42.47
N GLY A 4 5.31 17.41 41.23
CA GLY A 4 4.28 16.99 40.27
C GLY A 4 4.43 15.53 39.88
N PRO A 5 3.33 14.85 39.51
CA PRO A 5 3.38 13.43 39.12
C PRO A 5 4.28 13.23 37.93
N ILE A 6 5.15 12.22 37.98
CA ILE A 6 5.99 11.80 36.83
C ILE A 6 5.07 11.34 35.71
N ARG A 7 5.26 11.91 34.51
CA ARG A 7 4.45 11.59 33.34
C ARG A 7 5.34 11.21 32.16
N LEU A 8 5.03 10.10 31.50
CA LEU A 8 5.63 9.75 30.22
C LEU A 8 5.17 10.75 29.13
N ARG A 9 6.08 11.14 28.26
CA ARG A 9 5.81 12.05 27.14
C ARG A 9 6.30 11.46 25.83
N VAL A 10 5.66 11.86 24.74
CA VAL A 10 6.16 11.57 23.37
C VAL A 10 7.27 12.54 23.03
N PRO A 11 8.52 12.08 22.79
CA PRO A 11 9.62 12.97 22.43
C PRO A 11 9.35 13.70 21.09
N GLY A 12 9.68 15.00 21.05
CA GLY A 12 9.41 15.82 19.87
C GLY A 12 10.26 15.46 18.65
N ASP A 13 11.50 15.03 18.88
CA ASP A 13 12.44 14.52 17.87
C ASP A 13 11.92 13.24 17.21
N VAL A 14 11.32 12.34 17.98
CA VAL A 14 10.68 11.12 17.44
C VAL A 14 9.57 11.49 16.46
N ILE A 15 8.69 12.44 16.83
CA ILE A 15 7.61 12.88 15.92
C ILE A 15 8.21 13.47 14.64
N LYS A 16 9.23 14.33 14.74
CA LYS A 16 9.94 14.90 13.58
C LYS A 16 10.55 13.81 12.69
N THR A 17 11.29 12.88 13.29
CA THR A 17 11.96 11.79 12.57
C THR A 17 10.96 10.83 11.90
N LYS A 18 9.83 10.53 12.57
CA LYS A 18 8.80 9.69 11.98
C LYS A 18 8.06 10.41 10.85
N CYS A 19 7.77 11.71 11.00
CA CYS A 19 7.15 12.52 9.96
C CYS A 19 8.06 12.66 8.72
N SER A 20 9.37 12.84 8.88
CA SER A 20 10.31 13.08 7.78
C SER A 20 10.28 11.95 6.72
N ARG A 21 9.97 10.71 7.12
CA ARG A 21 9.83 9.56 6.22
C ARG A 21 8.70 9.69 5.19
N TYR A 22 7.74 10.56 5.45
CA TYR A 22 6.55 10.80 4.63
C TYR A 22 6.54 12.20 4.04
N MET A 23 7.65 12.93 4.17
CA MET A 23 7.76 14.32 3.75
C MET A 23 8.93 14.50 2.79
N SER A 24 8.78 15.46 1.88
CA SER A 24 9.85 15.98 1.04
C SER A 24 9.77 17.50 1.06
N ARG A 25 10.92 18.17 1.24
CA ARG A 25 11.00 19.64 1.31
C ARG A 25 10.01 20.26 2.30
N GLY A 26 9.84 19.65 3.47
CA GLY A 26 8.94 20.13 4.53
C GLY A 26 7.45 19.89 4.32
N LYS A 27 7.03 19.22 3.24
CA LYS A 27 5.63 18.95 2.91
C LYS A 27 5.38 17.43 2.80
N PRO A 28 4.18 16.93 3.20
CA PRO A 28 3.84 15.53 2.98
C PRO A 28 3.93 15.18 1.49
N GLU A 29 4.59 14.06 1.15
CA GLU A 29 4.83 13.64 -0.22
C GLU A 29 4.39 12.20 -0.45
N ARG A 30 4.09 11.87 -1.71
CA ARG A 30 3.75 10.51 -2.14
C ARG A 30 4.95 9.58 -2.00
N ARG A 31 4.68 8.29 -1.84
CA ARG A 31 5.68 7.22 -1.85
C ARG A 31 5.67 6.50 -3.20
N PRO A 32 6.52 6.90 -4.16
CA PRO A 32 6.48 6.37 -5.53
C PRO A 32 6.72 4.86 -5.59
N GLU A 33 7.52 4.34 -4.65
CA GLU A 33 7.86 2.92 -4.55
C GLU A 33 6.65 2.00 -4.30
N LEU A 34 5.54 2.56 -3.80
CA LEU A 34 4.30 1.82 -3.54
C LEU A 34 3.29 1.92 -4.69
N ARG A 35 3.58 2.68 -5.73
CA ARG A 35 2.63 2.96 -6.82
C ARG A 35 2.09 1.69 -7.50
N ASN A 36 2.92 0.66 -7.59
CA ASN A 36 2.58 -0.59 -8.28
C ASN A 36 1.99 -1.67 -7.35
N ASP A 37 1.99 -1.43 -6.04
CA ASP A 37 1.45 -2.37 -5.07
C ASP A 37 -0.09 -2.34 -5.07
N GLU A 38 -0.72 -3.37 -4.51
CA GLU A 38 -2.18 -3.41 -4.31
C GLU A 38 -2.61 -2.32 -3.32
N ASP A 39 -3.80 -1.76 -3.49
CA ASP A 39 -4.35 -0.74 -2.57
C ASP A 39 -4.40 -1.26 -1.13
N CYS A 40 -4.80 -2.52 -0.96
CA CYS A 40 -4.84 -3.17 0.33
C CYS A 40 -3.44 -3.23 0.97
N SER A 41 -2.40 -3.52 0.19
CA SER A 41 -1.01 -3.56 0.65
C SER A 41 -0.50 -2.15 1.01
N ILE A 42 -0.85 -1.14 0.20
CA ILE A 42 -0.48 0.26 0.45
C ILE A 42 -1.10 0.73 1.78
N ILE A 43 -2.42 0.62 1.92
CA ILE A 43 -3.15 1.08 3.11
C ILE A 43 -2.71 0.29 4.36
N SER A 44 -2.54 -1.04 4.23
CA SER A 44 -2.07 -1.89 5.33
C SER A 44 -0.68 -1.50 5.82
N ARG A 45 0.25 -1.17 4.91
CA ARG A 45 1.61 -0.73 5.26
C ARG A 45 1.59 0.54 6.10
N TYR A 46 0.90 1.58 5.62
CA TYR A 46 0.73 2.81 6.39
C TYR A 46 0.03 2.56 7.73
N GLY A 47 -1.03 1.74 7.74
CA GLY A 47 -1.78 1.39 8.94
C GLY A 47 -0.94 0.67 9.98
N THR A 48 -0.09 -0.28 9.57
CA THR A 48 0.82 -1.02 10.46
C THR A 48 1.90 -0.10 11.04
N GLU A 49 2.53 0.74 10.19
CA GLU A 49 3.55 1.69 10.61
C GLU A 49 2.99 2.70 11.63
N TYR A 50 1.80 3.25 11.37
CA TYR A 50 1.12 4.19 12.29
C TYR A 50 0.71 3.52 13.60
N ARG A 51 0.04 2.37 13.52
CA ARG A 51 -0.45 1.63 14.69
C ARG A 51 0.70 1.26 15.63
N GLY A 52 1.82 0.79 15.10
CA GLY A 52 3.00 0.45 15.90
C GLY A 52 3.52 1.63 16.71
N ILE A 53 3.57 2.84 16.11
CA ILE A 53 4.01 4.05 16.82
C ILE A 53 3.01 4.45 17.88
N VAL A 54 1.70 4.47 17.57
CA VAL A 54 0.67 4.85 18.54
C VAL A 54 0.63 3.88 19.71
N GLN A 55 0.70 2.57 19.47
CA GLN A 55 0.71 1.55 20.52
C GLN A 55 1.90 1.71 21.46
N TYR A 56 3.08 2.01 20.92
CA TYR A 56 4.28 2.23 21.73
C TYR A 56 4.11 3.41 22.71
N TYR A 57 3.40 4.47 22.29
CA TYR A 57 3.21 5.68 23.11
C TYR A 57 1.85 5.77 23.80
N LEU A 58 1.06 4.71 23.88
CA LEU A 58 -0.29 4.73 24.48
C LEU A 58 -0.31 5.17 25.95
N LEU A 59 0.77 4.92 26.72
CA LEU A 59 0.89 5.33 28.11
C LEU A 59 1.30 6.79 28.28
N ALA A 60 1.75 7.47 27.23
CA ALA A 60 2.17 8.87 27.30
C ALA A 60 0.96 9.78 27.61
N GLY A 61 1.19 10.76 28.47
CA GLY A 61 0.17 11.74 28.85
C GLY A 61 -0.21 12.67 27.69
N ASP A 62 0.71 12.86 26.73
CA ASP A 62 0.59 13.73 25.58
C ASP A 62 0.56 12.96 24.23
N VAL A 63 0.01 11.75 24.24
CA VAL A 63 -0.13 10.91 23.04
C VAL A 63 -0.87 11.61 21.89
N TYR A 64 -1.74 12.59 22.20
CA TYR A 64 -2.43 13.42 21.20
C TYR A 64 -1.46 14.14 20.24
N ARG A 65 -0.22 14.38 20.63
CA ARG A 65 0.81 15.00 19.76
C ARG A 65 1.12 14.16 18.51
N LEU A 66 0.80 12.86 18.52
CA LEU A 66 0.89 12.00 17.35
C LEU A 66 -0.16 12.33 16.28
N ASP A 67 -1.10 13.24 16.53
CA ASP A 67 -2.02 13.74 15.53
C ASP A 67 -1.29 14.39 14.35
N ARG A 68 -0.19 15.11 14.62
CA ARG A 68 0.68 15.64 13.55
C ARG A 68 1.21 14.52 12.63
N LEU A 69 1.66 13.41 13.20
CA LEU A 69 2.12 12.26 12.42
C LEU A 69 0.95 11.65 11.63
N HIS A 70 -0.22 11.52 12.26
CA HIS A 70 -1.43 11.05 11.60
C HIS A 70 -1.75 11.89 10.36
N TRP A 71 -1.79 13.22 10.51
CA TRP A 71 -2.06 14.14 9.41
C TRP A 71 -1.05 14.00 8.27
N VAL A 72 0.25 13.94 8.58
CA VAL A 72 1.33 13.77 7.58
C VAL A 72 1.15 12.46 6.84
N MET A 73 0.89 11.37 7.56
CA MET A 73 0.72 10.03 6.96
C MET A 73 -0.55 9.90 6.13
N VAL A 74 -1.70 10.45 6.58
CA VAL A 74 -2.94 10.51 5.78
C VAL A 74 -2.69 11.23 4.46
N THR A 75 -2.08 12.40 4.52
CA THR A 75 -1.82 13.21 3.33
C THR A 75 -0.88 12.49 2.36
N SER A 76 0.20 11.90 2.86
CA SER A 76 1.14 11.10 2.08
C SER A 76 0.46 9.89 1.43
N LEU A 77 -0.36 9.14 2.18
CA LEU A 77 -1.11 7.99 1.69
C LEU A 77 -2.08 8.40 0.56
N LEU A 78 -2.86 9.45 0.78
CA LEU A 78 -3.80 9.94 -0.23
C LEU A 78 -3.08 10.43 -1.49
N LYS A 79 -1.93 11.11 -1.35
CA LYS A 79 -1.08 11.50 -2.49
C LYS A 79 -0.50 10.29 -3.22
N THR A 80 -0.13 9.23 -2.50
CA THR A 80 0.36 7.98 -3.09
C THR A 80 -0.73 7.31 -3.93
N LEU A 81 -1.94 7.20 -3.38
CA LEU A 81 -3.09 6.66 -4.10
C LEU A 81 -3.51 7.56 -5.27
N ALA A 82 -3.53 8.88 -5.09
CA ALA A 82 -3.82 9.82 -6.16
C ALA A 82 -2.82 9.70 -7.32
N GLY A 83 -1.53 9.59 -7.03
CA GLY A 83 -0.50 9.36 -8.04
C GLY A 83 -0.61 8.00 -8.74
N LYS A 84 -1.10 6.97 -8.03
CA LYS A 84 -1.36 5.65 -8.62
C LYS A 84 -2.50 5.69 -9.65
N TYR A 85 -3.56 6.44 -9.37
CA TYR A 85 -4.77 6.52 -10.20
C TYR A 85 -4.79 7.70 -11.16
N ASP A 86 -3.73 8.54 -11.17
CA ASP A 86 -3.70 9.82 -11.88
C ASP A 86 -4.94 10.68 -11.55
N SER A 87 -5.24 10.82 -10.27
CA SER A 87 -6.46 11.43 -9.73
C SER A 87 -6.13 12.44 -8.64
N SER A 88 -7.16 13.10 -8.08
CA SER A 88 -6.98 14.07 -7.00
C SER A 88 -7.04 13.42 -5.61
N VAL A 89 -6.37 14.06 -4.65
CA VAL A 89 -6.39 13.67 -3.23
C VAL A 89 -7.82 13.63 -2.68
N SER A 90 -8.66 14.59 -3.05
CA SER A 90 -10.06 14.67 -2.61
C SER A 90 -10.91 13.50 -3.12
N LYS A 91 -10.69 13.06 -4.36
CA LYS A 91 -11.36 11.89 -4.91
C LYS A 91 -10.92 10.61 -4.18
N MET A 92 -9.64 10.48 -3.83
CA MET A 92 -9.13 9.34 -3.06
C MET A 92 -9.66 9.35 -1.62
N ALA A 93 -9.74 10.51 -0.98
CA ALA A 93 -10.33 10.65 0.34
C ALA A 93 -11.81 10.20 0.38
N ARG A 94 -12.60 10.53 -0.64
CA ARG A 94 -13.98 10.03 -0.78
C ARG A 94 -14.06 8.54 -1.04
N LYS A 95 -13.19 8.01 -1.93
CA LYS A 95 -13.19 6.60 -2.33
C LYS A 95 -12.84 5.65 -1.17
N TYR A 96 -11.89 6.03 -0.33
CA TYR A 96 -11.38 5.18 0.75
C TYR A 96 -11.84 5.62 2.13
N GLY A 97 -12.51 6.76 2.24
CA GLY A 97 -13.06 7.26 3.50
C GLY A 97 -14.11 6.31 4.06
N ALA A 98 -13.92 5.90 5.31
CA ALA A 98 -14.84 5.04 6.04
C ALA A 98 -14.94 5.51 7.49
N THR A 99 -15.98 5.06 8.17
CA THR A 99 -16.14 5.22 9.63
C THR A 99 -16.14 3.84 10.25
N ILE A 100 -15.35 3.66 11.29
CA ILE A 100 -15.31 2.42 12.09
C ILE A 100 -15.79 2.70 13.50
N GLU A 101 -16.54 1.77 14.06
CA GLU A 101 -16.93 1.82 15.45
C GLU A 101 -15.74 1.45 16.34
N THR A 102 -15.52 2.23 17.38
CA THR A 102 -14.50 1.98 18.40
C THR A 102 -15.13 2.07 19.78
N PRO A 103 -14.50 1.50 20.82
CA PRO A 103 -14.98 1.65 22.21
C PRO A 103 -15.13 3.11 22.69
N HIS A 104 -14.60 4.06 21.92
CA HIS A 104 -14.65 5.50 22.19
C HIS A 104 -15.52 6.27 21.18
N GLY A 105 -16.46 5.59 20.51
CA GLY A 105 -17.34 6.12 19.50
C GLY A 105 -16.80 5.97 18.06
N PRO A 106 -17.59 6.41 17.06
CA PRO A 106 -17.25 6.29 15.67
C PRO A 106 -16.03 7.13 15.31
N ARG A 107 -15.13 6.56 14.48
CA ARG A 107 -13.88 7.20 14.05
C ARG A 107 -13.70 7.12 12.55
N ARG A 108 -13.29 8.23 11.96
CA ARG A 108 -12.93 8.30 10.54
C ARG A 108 -11.61 7.58 10.30
N CYS A 109 -11.56 6.81 9.23
CA CYS A 109 -10.37 6.10 8.77
C CYS A 109 -10.34 6.04 7.23
N LEU A 110 -9.25 5.52 6.68
CA LEU A 110 -9.19 5.11 5.28
C LEU A 110 -9.21 3.58 5.26
N GLN A 111 -10.13 3.00 4.49
CA GLN A 111 -10.34 1.57 4.45
C GLN A 111 -10.48 1.07 3.01
N VAL A 112 -10.01 -0.13 2.76
CA VAL A 112 -10.26 -0.88 1.54
C VAL A 112 -10.55 -2.32 1.87
N SER A 113 -11.55 -2.89 1.19
CA SER A 113 -11.87 -4.30 1.22
C SER A 113 -11.57 -4.90 -0.15
N VAL A 114 -10.90 -6.05 -0.17
CA VAL A 114 -10.59 -6.81 -1.39
C VAL A 114 -11.15 -8.21 -1.22
N ASP A 115 -12.00 -8.60 -2.13
CA ASP A 115 -12.53 -9.96 -2.19
C ASP A 115 -11.40 -10.94 -2.55
N ARG A 116 -11.40 -12.11 -1.91
CA ARG A 116 -10.39 -13.16 -2.10
C ARG A 116 -10.91 -14.38 -2.85
N GLY A 117 -12.13 -14.30 -3.36
CA GLY A 117 -12.81 -15.41 -4.04
C GLY A 117 -13.62 -16.30 -3.09
N GLU A 118 -14.27 -17.31 -3.65
CA GLU A 118 -15.25 -18.15 -2.95
C GLU A 118 -14.73 -18.74 -1.64
N GLY A 119 -15.54 -18.65 -0.58
CA GLY A 119 -15.29 -19.23 0.73
C GLY A 119 -14.24 -18.51 1.59
N ARG A 120 -13.60 -17.45 1.12
CA ARG A 120 -12.58 -16.72 1.87
C ARG A 120 -13.09 -15.37 2.33
N LYS A 121 -12.88 -15.04 3.62
CA LYS A 121 -13.20 -13.71 4.15
C LYS A 121 -12.47 -12.62 3.36
N PRO A 122 -13.12 -11.49 3.04
CA PRO A 122 -12.48 -10.38 2.34
C PRO A 122 -11.28 -9.85 3.15
N ARG A 123 -10.24 -9.46 2.43
CA ARG A 123 -9.06 -8.82 3.05
C ARG A 123 -9.35 -7.34 3.24
N VAL A 124 -9.42 -6.91 4.50
CA VAL A 124 -9.65 -5.51 4.86
C VAL A 124 -8.35 -4.88 5.34
N ALA A 125 -8.02 -3.71 4.81
CA ALA A 125 -6.92 -2.89 5.30
C ALA A 125 -7.47 -1.53 5.75
N THR A 126 -7.00 -1.07 6.92
CA THR A 126 -7.47 0.18 7.54
C THR A 126 -6.27 1.01 7.98
N PHE A 127 -6.35 2.32 7.74
CA PHE A 127 -5.43 3.33 8.26
C PHE A 127 -6.19 4.38 9.08
N GLY A 128 -5.71 4.68 10.28
CA GLY A 128 -6.37 5.62 11.19
C GLY A 128 -7.40 4.95 12.10
N GLY A 129 -8.36 5.74 12.59
CA GLY A 129 -9.41 5.26 13.50
C GLY A 129 -8.94 4.96 14.93
N ILE A 130 -7.68 5.21 15.28
CA ILE A 130 -7.11 4.95 16.60
C ILE A 130 -7.28 6.19 17.46
N PRO A 131 -7.93 6.10 18.64
CA PRO A 131 -8.06 7.22 19.54
C PRO A 131 -6.72 7.56 20.17
N LEU A 132 -6.28 8.82 20.04
CA LEU A 132 -5.04 9.33 20.63
C LEU A 132 -5.29 9.78 22.08
N ARG A 133 -5.72 8.84 22.93
CA ARG A 133 -5.96 9.05 24.34
C ARG A 133 -5.05 8.15 25.17
N ARG A 134 -4.54 8.67 26.28
CA ARG A 134 -3.75 7.89 27.23
C ARG A 134 -4.56 6.68 27.71
N GLN A 135 -3.98 5.49 27.57
CA GLN A 135 -4.55 4.24 28.07
C GLN A 135 -3.78 3.81 29.32
N LYS A 136 -4.38 4.02 30.49
CA LYS A 136 -3.74 3.70 31.78
C LYS A 136 -3.41 2.22 31.95
N ASN A 137 -4.20 1.35 31.34
CA ASN A 137 -4.12 -0.11 31.47
C ASN A 137 -3.48 -0.79 30.24
N ALA A 138 -2.74 -0.04 29.40
CA ALA A 138 -2.04 -0.63 28.27
C ALA A 138 -0.91 -1.54 28.76
N ILE A 139 -0.92 -2.79 28.32
CA ILE A 139 0.19 -3.74 28.55
C ILE A 139 1.22 -3.50 27.44
N LEU A 140 2.40 -3.06 27.84
CA LEU A 140 3.56 -3.00 26.96
C LEU A 140 4.21 -4.38 26.93
N TRP A 141 4.20 -5.00 25.76
CA TRP A 141 4.96 -6.21 25.54
C TRP A 141 6.40 -5.80 25.23
N ASP A 142 7.25 -5.82 26.22
CA ASP A 142 8.68 -5.56 26.09
C ASP A 142 9.37 -6.81 25.51
N ARG A 143 9.07 -7.10 24.27
CA ARG A 143 9.77 -8.13 23.50
C ARG A 143 10.84 -7.46 22.65
N GLU A 144 12.05 -7.98 22.71
CA GLU A 144 13.08 -7.58 21.74
C GLU A 144 12.53 -7.67 20.32
N PRO A 145 12.68 -6.59 19.52
CA PRO A 145 12.20 -6.60 18.15
C PRO A 145 12.98 -7.69 17.39
N VAL A 146 12.31 -8.80 17.10
CA VAL A 146 12.85 -9.77 16.15
C VAL A 146 13.14 -9.01 14.86
N ARG A 147 14.41 -8.96 14.46
CA ARG A 147 14.82 -8.37 13.18
C ARG A 147 14.09 -9.13 12.07
N ALA A 148 12.92 -8.62 11.69
CA ALA A 148 12.22 -9.14 10.54
C ALA A 148 13.15 -8.95 9.32
N PRO A 149 13.35 -9.98 8.50
CA PRO A 149 14.15 -9.85 7.28
C PRO A 149 13.56 -8.70 6.44
N ALA A 150 14.43 -7.87 5.86
CA ALA A 150 14.01 -6.75 5.04
C ALA A 150 12.98 -7.22 4.02
N ARG A 151 11.74 -6.75 4.14
CA ARG A 151 10.67 -7.15 3.24
C ARG A 151 10.99 -6.60 1.86
N ARG A 152 11.26 -7.50 0.93
CA ARG A 152 11.41 -7.16 -0.48
C ARG A 152 10.12 -6.50 -0.98
N LYS A 153 10.22 -5.64 -2.00
CA LYS A 153 9.04 -5.06 -2.65
C LYS A 153 8.11 -6.16 -3.12
N GLU A 154 6.80 -5.97 -3.02
CA GLU A 154 5.77 -6.96 -3.39
C GLU A 154 6.03 -7.56 -4.78
N LEU A 155 6.36 -6.71 -5.77
CA LEU A 155 6.68 -7.16 -7.12
C LEU A 155 7.88 -8.13 -7.15
N ILE A 156 8.94 -7.84 -6.39
CA ILE A 156 10.13 -8.72 -6.31
C ILE A 156 9.76 -10.07 -5.72
N HIS A 157 8.93 -10.11 -4.67
CA HIS A 157 8.45 -11.38 -4.12
C HIS A 157 7.68 -12.21 -5.14
N ARG A 158 6.83 -11.58 -5.92
CA ARG A 158 6.03 -12.24 -6.96
C ARG A 158 6.89 -12.76 -8.10
N LEU A 159 7.90 -11.99 -8.53
CA LEU A 159 8.88 -12.42 -9.53
C LEU A 159 9.72 -13.62 -9.04
N LEU A 160 10.22 -13.54 -7.81
CA LEU A 160 11.04 -14.60 -7.23
C LEU A 160 10.25 -15.88 -6.96
N ALA A 161 8.93 -15.81 -6.82
CA ALA A 161 8.07 -16.98 -6.73
C ALA A 161 8.10 -17.81 -8.03
N GLY A 162 8.51 -17.23 -9.17
CA GLY A 162 8.67 -17.92 -10.45
C GLY A 162 7.39 -18.54 -10.99
N ARG A 163 6.21 -18.10 -10.53
CA ARG A 163 4.90 -18.63 -10.93
C ARG A 163 4.08 -17.61 -11.69
N CYS A 164 3.48 -18.06 -12.78
CA CYS A 164 2.52 -17.26 -13.54
C CYS A 164 1.27 -16.98 -12.70
N GLU A 165 0.82 -15.73 -12.62
CA GLU A 165 -0.36 -15.36 -11.84
C GLU A 165 -1.69 -15.65 -12.55
N LEU A 166 -1.66 -16.03 -13.83
CA LEU A 166 -2.83 -16.47 -14.61
C LEU A 166 -2.94 -17.98 -14.62
N CYS A 167 -2.00 -18.70 -15.23
CA CYS A 167 -2.07 -20.15 -15.38
C CYS A 167 -1.46 -20.94 -14.21
N GLY A 168 -0.76 -20.30 -13.26
CA GLY A 168 -0.15 -20.96 -12.12
C GLY A 168 1.14 -21.76 -12.41
N GLN A 169 1.54 -21.90 -13.69
CA GLN A 169 2.73 -22.67 -14.08
C GLN A 169 4.02 -22.02 -13.59
N ALA A 170 4.99 -22.84 -13.18
CA ALA A 170 6.33 -22.42 -12.85
C ALA A 170 7.17 -22.39 -14.15
N ASP A 171 7.47 -21.19 -14.64
CA ASP A 171 8.24 -20.98 -15.88
C ASP A 171 8.96 -19.62 -15.80
N LYS A 172 9.74 -19.29 -16.84
CA LYS A 172 10.29 -17.94 -17.00
C LYS A 172 9.15 -16.91 -16.99
N VAL A 173 9.10 -16.10 -15.94
CA VAL A 173 8.05 -15.10 -15.77
C VAL A 173 8.53 -13.72 -16.15
N ARG A 174 7.61 -12.93 -16.71
CA ARG A 174 7.80 -11.52 -17.11
C ARG A 174 6.77 -10.65 -16.42
N VAL A 175 7.06 -9.34 -16.33
CA VAL A 175 6.12 -8.36 -15.78
C VAL A 175 5.32 -7.74 -16.91
N HIS A 176 4.01 -7.96 -16.90
CA HIS A 176 3.07 -7.18 -17.71
C HIS A 176 2.64 -5.95 -16.93
N GLN A 177 2.78 -4.76 -17.52
CA GLN A 177 2.45 -3.49 -16.87
C GLN A 177 1.50 -2.67 -17.73
N ILE A 178 0.49 -2.08 -17.10
CA ILE A 178 -0.44 -1.14 -17.72
C ILE A 178 -0.17 0.29 -17.26
N ARG A 179 -0.49 1.26 -18.14
CA ARG A 179 -0.28 2.68 -17.88
C ARG A 179 -1.30 3.22 -16.85
N LYS A 180 -2.58 2.93 -17.05
CA LYS A 180 -3.68 3.44 -16.23
C LYS A 180 -4.58 2.29 -15.77
N LEU A 181 -5.01 2.30 -14.52
CA LEU A 181 -5.99 1.34 -14.01
C LEU A 181 -7.40 1.60 -14.57
N ALA A 182 -7.70 2.84 -14.94
CA ALA A 182 -8.97 3.19 -15.59
C ALA A 182 -9.14 2.49 -16.96
N ASP A 183 -8.03 2.07 -17.60
CA ASP A 183 -8.10 1.35 -18.88
C ASP A 183 -8.61 -0.10 -18.71
N LEU A 184 -8.69 -0.60 -17.47
CA LEU A 184 -9.21 -1.94 -17.15
C LEU A 184 -10.73 -1.98 -16.96
N ASP A 185 -11.36 -0.84 -16.76
CA ASP A 185 -12.76 -0.73 -16.39
C ASP A 185 -13.49 0.20 -17.39
N LYS A 186 -13.48 -0.20 -18.65
CA LYS A 186 -14.16 0.56 -19.72
C LYS A 186 -15.62 0.14 -19.80
N PRO A 187 -16.58 1.09 -19.63
CA PRO A 187 -17.99 0.78 -19.85
C PRO A 187 -18.20 0.30 -21.29
N GLY A 188 -18.94 -0.79 -21.46
CA GLY A 188 -19.30 -1.32 -22.78
C GLY A 188 -18.36 -2.36 -23.37
N GLN A 189 -17.38 -2.89 -22.61
CA GLN A 189 -16.56 -4.00 -23.05
C GLN A 189 -17.11 -5.31 -22.43
N PRO A 190 -17.92 -6.08 -23.18
CA PRO A 190 -18.39 -7.37 -22.69
C PRO A 190 -17.20 -8.34 -22.63
N ASN A 191 -17.02 -9.07 -21.55
CA ASN A 191 -15.97 -10.06 -21.30
C ASN A 191 -14.53 -9.54 -21.43
N PRO A 192 -14.03 -8.72 -20.49
CA PRO A 192 -12.62 -8.37 -20.50
C PRO A 192 -11.74 -9.61 -20.32
N PRO A 193 -10.56 -9.70 -20.98
CA PRO A 193 -9.63 -10.81 -20.84
C PRO A 193 -9.28 -11.08 -19.36
N GLU A 194 -8.99 -12.35 -19.02
CA GLU A 194 -8.71 -12.78 -17.64
C GLU A 194 -7.62 -11.94 -16.93
N TRP A 195 -6.58 -11.56 -17.68
CA TRP A 195 -5.52 -10.71 -17.13
C TRP A 195 -6.04 -9.32 -16.70
N MET A 196 -6.97 -8.70 -17.47
CA MET A 196 -7.60 -7.43 -17.11
C MET A 196 -8.47 -7.59 -15.86
N GLN A 197 -9.28 -8.64 -15.79
CA GLN A 197 -10.11 -8.94 -14.63
C GLN A 197 -9.25 -9.13 -13.38
N THR A 198 -8.15 -9.88 -13.47
CA THR A 198 -7.23 -10.13 -12.37
C THR A 198 -6.56 -8.84 -11.89
N MET A 199 -6.11 -7.98 -12.80
CA MET A 199 -5.51 -6.69 -12.45
C MET A 199 -6.55 -5.72 -11.86
N ALA A 200 -7.76 -5.66 -12.40
CA ALA A 200 -8.86 -4.85 -11.88
C ALA A 200 -9.26 -5.29 -10.47
N ARG A 201 -9.53 -6.58 -10.26
CA ARG A 201 -9.87 -7.15 -8.96
C ARG A 201 -8.81 -6.85 -7.90
N ARG A 202 -7.55 -6.98 -8.24
CA ARG A 202 -6.43 -6.72 -7.33
C ARG A 202 -6.03 -5.24 -7.26
N ARG A 203 -6.60 -4.39 -8.10
CA ARG A 203 -6.31 -2.95 -8.16
C ARG A 203 -4.81 -2.66 -8.24
N ARG A 204 -4.10 -3.35 -9.13
CA ARG A 204 -2.65 -3.17 -9.30
C ARG A 204 -2.27 -3.05 -10.78
N LYS A 205 -1.16 -2.33 -11.06
CA LYS A 205 -0.70 -2.02 -12.42
C LYS A 205 0.24 -3.06 -13.01
N THR A 206 0.63 -4.08 -12.24
CA THR A 206 1.61 -5.09 -12.66
C THR A 206 1.05 -6.50 -12.48
N LEU A 207 1.33 -7.38 -13.44
CA LEU A 207 1.02 -8.79 -13.40
C LEU A 207 2.29 -9.58 -13.73
N VAL A 208 2.57 -10.65 -13.00
CA VAL A 208 3.69 -11.55 -13.26
C VAL A 208 3.17 -12.76 -14.01
N VAL A 209 3.61 -12.94 -15.25
CA VAL A 209 3.08 -13.96 -16.17
C VAL A 209 4.18 -14.70 -16.91
N CYS A 210 3.93 -15.95 -17.30
CA CYS A 210 4.85 -16.70 -18.17
C CYS A 210 4.86 -16.10 -19.58
N VAL A 211 5.80 -16.52 -20.40
CA VAL A 211 5.98 -16.01 -21.78
C VAL A 211 4.71 -16.18 -22.62
N THR A 212 4.04 -17.32 -22.53
CA THR A 212 2.81 -17.62 -23.27
C THR A 212 1.65 -16.70 -22.86
N CYS A 213 1.39 -16.55 -21.57
CA CYS A 213 0.37 -15.63 -21.08
C CYS A 213 0.71 -14.17 -21.34
N TYR A 214 2.02 -13.82 -21.35
CA TYR A 214 2.48 -12.48 -21.71
C TYR A 214 2.15 -12.14 -23.16
N SER A 215 2.44 -13.05 -24.10
CA SER A 215 2.15 -12.85 -25.52
C SER A 215 0.64 -12.70 -25.77
N ALA A 216 -0.18 -13.51 -25.11
CA ALA A 216 -1.64 -13.42 -25.18
C ALA A 216 -2.17 -12.08 -24.62
N SER A 217 -1.61 -11.60 -23.51
CA SER A 217 -2.01 -10.31 -22.92
C SER A 217 -1.53 -9.12 -23.75
N ALA A 218 -0.33 -9.19 -24.36
CA ALA A 218 0.21 -8.15 -25.23
C ALA A 218 -0.59 -8.02 -26.54
N ALA A 219 -0.98 -9.13 -27.15
CA ALA A 219 -1.79 -9.16 -28.38
C ALA A 219 -3.16 -8.49 -28.16
N SER A 220 -3.82 -8.73 -27.01
CA SER A 220 -5.10 -8.12 -26.69
C SER A 220 -5.03 -6.61 -26.41
N VAL A 221 -3.88 -6.09 -25.97
CA VAL A 221 -3.65 -4.64 -25.79
C VAL A 221 -3.55 -3.93 -27.15
N HIS A 222 -2.89 -4.55 -28.15
CA HIS A 222 -2.74 -3.97 -29.48
C HIS A 222 -4.04 -3.97 -30.29
N SER A 223 -4.91 -4.93 -30.08
CA SER A 223 -6.23 -4.98 -30.69
C SER A 223 -7.19 -3.87 -30.18
N ALA A 224 -6.96 -3.36 -28.96
CA ALA A 224 -7.79 -2.32 -28.34
C ALA A 224 -7.27 -0.88 -28.51
N ALA A 225 -6.07 -0.68 -29.07
CA ALA A 225 -5.40 0.61 -29.15
C ALA A 225 -4.82 0.85 -30.54
N ALA A 226 -5.68 1.16 -31.52
CA ALA A 226 -5.28 1.84 -32.74
C ALA A 226 -4.95 3.31 -32.43
N ARG A 227 -3.83 3.58 -31.78
CA ARG A 227 -3.12 4.87 -31.72
C ARG A 227 -1.62 4.62 -31.59
N PRO A 228 -0.72 5.34 -32.34
CA PRO A 228 0.69 5.03 -32.42
C PRO A 228 1.37 5.14 -31.05
N ALA A 229 1.97 4.05 -30.61
CA ALA A 229 2.71 3.92 -29.38
C ALA A 229 4.03 4.69 -29.44
N LYS A 230 4.25 5.65 -28.51
CA LYS A 230 5.61 6.04 -28.14
C LYS A 230 6.30 4.84 -27.49
N ARG A 231 7.51 4.54 -27.95
CA ARG A 231 8.34 3.36 -27.61
C ARG A 231 8.31 3.06 -26.11
N GLY A 232 7.91 1.83 -25.77
CA GLY A 232 7.90 1.32 -24.40
C GLY A 232 9.31 1.07 -23.89
N ALA A 233 9.51 1.27 -22.61
CA ALA A 233 10.72 0.91 -21.89
C ALA A 233 10.92 -0.62 -21.97
N PRO A 234 12.19 -1.12 -22.09
CA PRO A 234 12.49 -2.53 -22.19
C PRO A 234 12.02 -3.30 -20.95
N GLY A 235 11.47 -4.47 -21.17
CA GLY A 235 11.04 -5.37 -20.10
C GLY A 235 12.25 -5.77 -19.24
N ILE A 236 12.08 -5.70 -17.91
CA ILE A 236 13.10 -6.14 -16.96
C ILE A 236 13.08 -7.68 -16.96
N ASP A 237 14.15 -8.31 -17.41
CA ASP A 237 14.33 -9.75 -17.40
C ASP A 237 14.75 -10.22 -15.98
N VAL A 238 14.30 -11.41 -15.58
CA VAL A 238 14.58 -11.97 -14.22
C VAL A 238 16.07 -12.24 -14.04
N ASP A 239 16.80 -12.52 -15.12
CA ASP A 239 18.23 -12.80 -15.06
C ASP A 239 19.04 -11.54 -14.66
N THR A 240 18.57 -10.35 -14.98
CA THR A 240 19.18 -9.07 -14.57
C THR A 240 19.02 -8.83 -13.05
N VAL A 241 17.95 -9.33 -12.44
CA VAL A 241 17.67 -9.14 -11.01
C VAL A 241 18.49 -10.14 -10.16
N ARG A 242 18.83 -11.31 -10.70
CA ARG A 242 19.66 -12.32 -10.00
C ARG A 242 21.13 -11.93 -9.94
N GLY A 243 21.66 -11.25 -10.96
CA GLY A 243 23.07 -10.82 -11.01
C GLY A 243 23.44 -9.70 -10.04
N GLY A 244 22.49 -8.82 -9.69
CA GLY A 244 22.72 -7.69 -8.79
C GLY A 244 22.66 -8.00 -7.28
N LEU A 245 22.44 -9.25 -6.89
CA LEU A 245 22.27 -9.68 -5.50
C LEU A 245 23.49 -10.45 -4.93
N ARG A 246 24.60 -10.52 -5.67
CA ARG A 246 25.84 -11.20 -5.25
C ARG A 246 27.00 -10.24 -4.97
N ALA A 247 26.76 -8.99 -4.64
CA ALA A 247 27.77 -8.06 -4.13
C ALA A 247 27.32 -7.47 -2.79
#